data_8b91f837e331c0b7210f010f364799ab
#
_entry.id   8b91f837e331c0b7210f010f364799ab
#
_cell.length_a   1.000
_cell.length_b   1.000
_cell.length_c   1.000
_cell.angle_alpha   90.00
_cell.angle_beta   90.00
_cell.angle_gamma   90.00
#
_symmetry.space_group_name_H-M   'P 1'
#
loop_
_entity.id
_entity.type
_entity.pdbx_description
1 polymer ?
#
loop_
_entity_poly.entity_id
_entity_poly.type
_entity_poly.pdbx_seq_one_letter_code
_entity_poly.pdbx_strand_id
1 'polypeptide(L)'
;CGALDSFGHNRRTLLDGYQVVMLDIEDRYKNNLEGQMNLFDELDPTHRKHPSQLPKKEEFPPDVKLAMEKEVTGLYVSGHPLAQYREIARQLETVDLEELLPEDEEENSMGLDEGKYRDGDIVRVLCIVTGKKTRILKRRGYMAFITLEDTSGSIEMLVFPPLYDQYRELLEENQVLYIEARLSIREEDTKL
;
A
#
# COMPACT_ATOMS: atom_id res chain seq x y z
N CYS A 1 7.60 -6.89 -5.64
CA CYS A 1 6.47 -7.84 -5.75
C CYS A 1 6.91 -9.29 -5.98
N GLY A 2 7.79 -9.92 -5.24
CA GLY A 2 7.99 -11.38 -5.20
C GLY A 2 8.43 -12.11 -6.47
N ALA A 3 8.59 -11.43 -7.60
CA ALA A 3 8.95 -12.05 -8.89
C ALA A 3 10.29 -12.81 -8.85
N LEU A 4 11.17 -12.44 -7.93
CA LEU A 4 12.49 -13.02 -7.77
C LEU A 4 12.65 -13.88 -6.50
N ASP A 5 11.56 -14.17 -5.79
CA ASP A 5 11.60 -14.93 -4.53
C ASP A 5 12.13 -16.36 -4.74
N SER A 6 12.02 -16.91 -5.98
CA SER A 6 12.57 -18.21 -6.36
C SER A 6 14.09 -18.30 -6.29
N PHE A 7 14.82 -17.19 -6.25
CA PHE A 7 16.28 -17.19 -6.15
C PHE A 7 16.80 -17.47 -4.74
N GLY A 8 15.93 -17.63 -3.73
CA GLY A 8 16.31 -17.96 -2.36
C GLY A 8 17.01 -16.84 -1.59
N HIS A 9 16.93 -15.61 -2.10
CA HIS A 9 17.41 -14.40 -1.43
C HIS A 9 16.21 -13.53 -1.02
N ASN A 10 16.37 -12.77 0.07
CA ASN A 10 15.35 -11.83 0.47
C ASN A 10 15.27 -10.62 -0.48
N ARG A 11 14.14 -9.94 -0.51
CA ARG A 11 13.85 -8.85 -1.46
C ARG A 11 14.79 -7.67 -1.32
N ARG A 12 15.19 -7.34 -0.08
CA ARG A 12 16.16 -6.26 0.19
C ARG A 12 17.55 -6.59 -0.36
N THR A 13 18.01 -7.81 -0.17
CA THR A 13 19.29 -8.28 -0.74
C THR A 13 19.28 -8.18 -2.27
N LEU A 14 18.18 -8.58 -2.91
CA LEU A 14 18.04 -8.52 -4.37
C LEU A 14 17.97 -7.08 -4.86
N LEU A 15 17.20 -6.23 -4.20
CA LEU A 15 17.03 -4.82 -4.56
C LEU A 15 18.34 -4.02 -4.44
N ASP A 16 19.08 -4.23 -3.34
CA ASP A 16 20.33 -3.52 -3.10
C ASP A 16 21.49 -4.11 -3.92
N GLY A 17 21.39 -5.38 -4.31
CA GLY A 17 22.43 -6.10 -5.04
C GLY A 17 22.33 -6.05 -6.55
N TYR A 18 21.15 -5.70 -7.13
CA TYR A 18 20.96 -5.79 -8.58
C TYR A 18 21.92 -4.91 -9.38
N GLN A 19 22.25 -3.71 -8.86
CA GLN A 19 23.18 -2.81 -9.54
C GLN A 19 24.60 -3.42 -9.67
N VAL A 20 25.06 -4.08 -8.62
CA VAL A 20 26.37 -4.76 -8.62
C VAL A 20 26.39 -5.88 -9.64
N VAL A 21 25.30 -6.65 -9.71
CA VAL A 21 25.17 -7.74 -10.71
C VAL A 21 25.12 -7.18 -12.14
N MET A 22 24.39 -6.10 -12.36
CA MET A 22 24.29 -5.45 -13.69
C MET A 22 25.65 -4.93 -14.14
N LEU A 23 26.41 -4.26 -13.27
CA LEU A 23 27.77 -3.78 -13.59
C LEU A 23 28.72 -4.94 -13.92
N ASP A 24 28.65 -6.05 -13.16
CA ASP A 24 29.47 -7.23 -13.44
C ASP A 24 29.11 -7.88 -14.80
N ILE A 25 27.82 -7.91 -15.13
CA ILE A 25 27.36 -8.38 -16.45
C ILE A 25 27.87 -7.46 -17.56
N GLU A 26 27.73 -6.14 -17.42
CA GLU A 26 28.22 -5.16 -18.39
C GLU A 26 29.73 -5.29 -18.61
N ASP A 27 30.50 -5.42 -17.53
CA ASP A 27 31.94 -5.61 -17.62
C ASP A 27 32.32 -6.91 -18.34
N ARG A 28 31.58 -7.99 -18.08
CA ARG A 28 31.76 -9.27 -18.82
C ARG A 28 31.43 -9.13 -20.28
N TYR A 29 30.36 -8.43 -20.64
CA TYR A 29 30.00 -8.18 -22.04
C TYR A 29 31.04 -7.31 -22.75
N LYS A 30 31.56 -6.28 -22.13
CA LYS A 30 32.62 -5.42 -22.71
C LYS A 30 33.93 -6.16 -22.89
N ASN A 31 34.26 -7.09 -21.99
CA ASN A 31 35.49 -7.85 -22.04
C ASN A 31 35.40 -9.11 -22.89
N ASN A 32 34.19 -9.61 -23.17
CA ASN A 32 33.91 -10.70 -24.12
C ASN A 32 33.42 -10.14 -25.46
N LEU A 33 34.27 -9.44 -26.19
CA LEU A 33 34.06 -9.24 -27.63
C LEU A 33 34.03 -10.61 -28.28
N GLU A 34 32.94 -10.92 -28.99
CA GLU A 34 32.67 -12.21 -29.61
C GLU A 34 33.92 -12.79 -30.33
N GLY A 35 34.38 -13.94 -29.85
CA GLY A 35 35.47 -14.70 -30.50
C GLY A 35 36.88 -14.45 -29.96
N GLN A 36 37.16 -13.56 -29.04
CA GLN A 36 38.43 -13.48 -28.35
C GLN A 36 38.38 -14.34 -27.06
N MET A 37 38.88 -15.57 -27.17
CA MET A 37 39.36 -16.31 -25.99
C MET A 37 40.50 -15.49 -25.39
N ASN A 38 40.28 -14.98 -24.17
CA ASN A 38 41.37 -14.34 -23.41
C ASN A 38 42.46 -15.38 -23.15
N LEU A 39 43.58 -15.25 -23.83
CA LEU A 39 44.73 -16.16 -23.69
C LEU A 39 45.20 -16.29 -22.22
N PHE A 40 44.79 -15.34 -21.37
CA PHE A 40 45.13 -15.30 -19.96
C PHE A 40 44.13 -16.06 -19.08
N ASP A 41 42.92 -16.37 -19.56
CA ASP A 41 41.91 -17.13 -18.79
C ASP A 41 42.28 -18.62 -18.65
N GLU A 42 43.13 -19.12 -19.54
CA GLU A 42 43.66 -20.49 -19.50
C GLU A 42 44.86 -20.62 -18.52
N LEU A 43 45.58 -19.52 -18.25
CA LEU A 43 46.84 -19.55 -17.50
C LEU A 43 46.65 -19.24 -15.99
N ASP A 44 45.54 -18.64 -15.58
CA ASP A 44 45.31 -18.29 -14.20
C ASP A 44 43.85 -18.54 -13.73
N PRO A 45 43.58 -19.70 -13.08
CA PRO A 45 42.26 -20.04 -12.54
C PRO A 45 41.77 -19.04 -11.50
N THR A 46 42.64 -18.18 -10.96
CA THR A 46 42.27 -17.17 -9.97
C THR A 46 41.60 -15.94 -10.58
N HIS A 47 41.73 -15.74 -11.90
CA HIS A 47 41.05 -14.69 -12.66
C HIS A 47 39.59 -15.01 -13.03
N ARG A 48 39.08 -16.21 -12.70
CA ARG A 48 37.63 -16.43 -12.71
C ARG A 48 37.03 -15.53 -11.65
N LYS A 49 36.63 -14.32 -12.04
CA LYS A 49 35.87 -13.42 -11.18
C LYS A 49 34.71 -14.24 -10.59
N HIS A 50 34.77 -14.47 -9.29
CA HIS A 50 33.66 -15.11 -8.59
C HIS A 50 32.39 -14.33 -8.90
N PRO A 51 31.25 -15.02 -9.12
CA PRO A 51 29.99 -14.33 -9.33
C PRO A 51 29.81 -13.31 -8.21
N SER A 52 29.37 -12.10 -8.58
CA SER A 52 29.18 -11.01 -7.63
C SER A 52 28.38 -11.50 -6.44
N GLN A 53 29.00 -11.47 -5.26
CA GLN A 53 28.30 -11.89 -4.06
C GLN A 53 27.30 -10.81 -3.69
N LEU A 54 26.02 -11.20 -3.63
CA LEU A 54 24.97 -10.31 -3.17
C LEU A 54 25.20 -9.94 -1.69
N PRO A 55 24.99 -8.68 -1.30
CA PRO A 55 25.12 -8.26 0.10
C PRO A 55 24.08 -8.98 0.95
N LYS A 56 24.50 -9.69 1.99
CA LYS A 56 23.55 -10.29 2.94
C LYS A 56 22.97 -9.19 3.82
N LYS A 57 21.70 -8.88 3.64
CA LYS A 57 20.96 -7.90 4.45
C LYS A 57 19.73 -8.54 5.08
N GLU A 58 19.29 -7.98 6.18
CA GLU A 58 17.99 -8.33 6.75
C GLU A 58 16.87 -7.87 5.81
N GLU A 59 15.76 -8.60 5.80
CA GLU A 59 14.60 -8.27 4.97
C GLU A 59 13.98 -6.93 5.40
N PHE A 60 13.24 -6.31 4.49
CA PHE A 60 12.42 -5.15 4.82
C PHE A 60 11.39 -5.49 5.90
N PRO A 61 11.09 -4.55 6.80
CA PRO A 61 9.93 -4.66 7.69
C PRO A 61 8.64 -4.93 6.89
N PRO A 62 7.67 -5.67 7.48
CA PRO A 62 6.45 -6.05 6.76
C PRO A 62 5.66 -4.88 6.18
N ASP A 63 5.55 -3.78 6.92
CA ASP A 63 4.90 -2.54 6.52
C ASP A 63 5.56 -1.89 5.30
N VAL A 64 6.89 -1.85 5.27
CA VAL A 64 7.67 -1.34 4.13
C VAL A 64 7.47 -2.23 2.89
N LYS A 65 7.46 -3.56 3.06
CA LYS A 65 7.19 -4.49 1.95
C LYS A 65 5.82 -4.27 1.34
N LEU A 66 4.80 -4.13 2.18
CA LEU A 66 3.42 -3.90 1.72
C LEU A 66 3.28 -2.54 1.02
N ALA A 67 3.93 -1.49 1.53
CA ALA A 67 3.95 -0.19 0.88
C ALA A 67 4.61 -0.26 -0.51
N MET A 68 5.76 -0.95 -0.64
CA MET A 68 6.44 -1.15 -1.92
C MET A 68 5.63 -2.02 -2.89
N GLU A 69 4.90 -3.02 -2.40
CA GLU A 69 3.99 -3.81 -3.24
C GLU A 69 2.88 -2.95 -3.82
N LYS A 70 2.23 -2.13 -2.99
CA LYS A 70 1.17 -1.22 -3.43
C LYS A 70 1.68 -0.16 -4.40
N GLU A 71 2.87 0.40 -4.17
CA GLU A 71 3.48 1.38 -5.08
C GLU A 71 3.68 0.81 -6.49
N VAL A 72 4.14 -0.44 -6.60
CA VAL A 72 4.49 -1.06 -7.90
C VAL A 72 3.29 -1.71 -8.58
N THR A 73 2.38 -2.34 -7.82
CA THR A 73 1.28 -3.16 -8.36
C THR A 73 -0.08 -2.48 -8.24
N GLY A 74 -0.19 -1.44 -7.42
CA GLY A 74 -1.46 -0.82 -7.05
C GLY A 74 -2.25 -1.59 -5.98
N LEU A 75 -1.78 -2.78 -5.58
CA LEU A 75 -2.48 -3.68 -4.67
C LEU A 75 -1.54 -4.21 -3.58
N TYR A 76 -2.10 -4.61 -2.46
CA TYR A 76 -1.41 -5.37 -1.42
C TYR A 76 -1.45 -6.87 -1.78
N VAL A 77 -0.30 -7.45 -2.15
CA VAL A 77 -0.22 -8.85 -2.61
C VAL A 77 0.06 -9.82 -1.47
N SER A 78 1.00 -9.48 -0.58
CA SER A 78 1.44 -10.36 0.51
C SER A 78 0.54 -10.33 1.75
N GLY A 79 -0.43 -9.41 1.81
CA GLY A 79 -1.35 -9.23 2.93
C GLY A 79 -1.78 -7.77 3.06
N HIS A 80 -2.79 -7.50 3.87
CA HIS A 80 -3.29 -6.14 4.09
C HIS A 80 -2.65 -5.53 5.35
N PRO A 81 -2.26 -4.24 5.36
CA PRO A 81 -1.66 -3.58 6.53
C PRO A 81 -2.53 -3.67 7.80
N LEU A 82 -3.85 -3.69 7.63
CA LEU A 82 -4.80 -3.78 8.74
C LEU A 82 -4.93 -5.18 9.33
N ALA A 83 -4.39 -6.21 8.68
CA ALA A 83 -4.52 -7.59 9.17
C ALA A 83 -3.99 -7.78 10.61
N GLN A 84 -2.93 -7.06 10.96
CA GLN A 84 -2.34 -7.08 12.31
C GLN A 84 -3.21 -6.39 13.37
N TYR A 85 -4.15 -5.54 12.96
CA TYR A 85 -5.04 -4.78 13.85
C TYR A 85 -6.43 -5.40 14.00
N ARG A 86 -6.70 -6.57 13.40
CA ARG A 86 -8.02 -7.22 13.42
C ARG A 86 -8.57 -7.43 14.83
N GLU A 87 -7.72 -7.80 15.78
CA GLU A 87 -8.15 -8.00 17.17
C GLU A 87 -8.52 -6.67 17.84
N ILE A 88 -7.75 -5.62 17.56
CA ILE A 88 -8.02 -4.26 18.04
C ILE A 88 -9.32 -3.73 17.44
N ALA A 89 -9.56 -3.96 16.16
CA ALA A 89 -10.78 -3.58 15.47
C ALA A 89 -12.03 -4.19 16.16
N ARG A 90 -11.97 -5.48 16.51
CA ARG A 90 -13.05 -6.14 17.25
C ARG A 90 -13.29 -5.56 18.62
N GLN A 91 -12.22 -5.25 19.38
CA GLN A 91 -12.33 -4.66 20.71
C GLN A 91 -12.89 -3.25 20.67
N LEU A 92 -12.62 -2.50 19.59
CA LEU A 92 -13.13 -1.14 19.39
C LEU A 92 -14.51 -1.11 18.73
N GLU A 93 -15.08 -2.29 18.42
CA GLU A 93 -16.38 -2.44 17.74
C GLU A 93 -16.45 -1.61 16.45
N THR A 94 -15.39 -1.72 15.61
CA THR A 94 -15.36 -1.04 14.33
C THR A 94 -16.20 -1.78 13.29
N VAL A 95 -16.71 -1.01 12.34
CA VAL A 95 -17.54 -1.47 11.23
C VAL A 95 -16.67 -1.59 9.99
N ASP A 96 -16.90 -2.60 9.16
CA ASP A 96 -16.26 -2.75 7.86
C ASP A 96 -16.86 -1.73 6.88
N LEU A 97 -16.01 -1.15 6.00
CA LEU A 97 -16.44 -0.09 5.08
C LEU A 97 -17.50 -0.56 4.08
N GLU A 98 -17.46 -1.84 3.70
CA GLU A 98 -18.47 -2.45 2.81
C GLU A 98 -19.88 -2.36 3.40
N GLU A 99 -20.03 -2.53 4.72
CA GLU A 99 -21.34 -2.42 5.39
C GLU A 99 -21.92 -1.00 5.36
N LEU A 100 -21.10 0.01 5.07
CA LEU A 100 -21.51 1.43 4.98
C LEU A 100 -21.92 1.84 3.57
N LEU A 101 -21.53 1.04 2.56
CA LEU A 101 -21.86 1.32 1.16
C LEU A 101 -23.27 0.80 0.85
N PRO A 102 -24.01 1.47 -0.05
CA PRO A 102 -25.29 0.96 -0.50
C PRO A 102 -25.05 -0.38 -1.23
N GLU A 103 -25.87 -1.37 -0.93
CA GLU A 103 -25.92 -2.62 -1.69
C GLU A 103 -26.35 -2.31 -3.13
N ASP A 104 -25.71 -2.92 -4.12
CA ASP A 104 -26.09 -2.76 -5.52
C ASP A 104 -27.55 -3.20 -5.72
N GLU A 105 -28.38 -2.31 -6.30
CA GLU A 105 -29.83 -2.50 -6.48
C GLU A 105 -30.21 -3.74 -7.30
N GLU A 106 -29.26 -4.40 -7.97
CA GLU A 106 -29.52 -5.57 -8.81
C GLU A 106 -29.79 -6.87 -8.01
N GLU A 107 -29.35 -6.99 -6.76
CA GLU A 107 -29.60 -8.18 -5.92
C GLU A 107 -30.86 -8.06 -5.04
N ASN A 108 -31.39 -6.86 -4.83
CA ASN A 108 -32.50 -6.60 -3.90
C ASN A 108 -33.86 -6.37 -4.59
N SER A 109 -34.24 -7.22 -5.55
CA SER A 109 -35.55 -7.13 -6.22
C SER A 109 -36.76 -7.62 -5.40
N MET A 110 -36.60 -7.85 -4.09
CA MET A 110 -37.70 -8.15 -3.16
C MET A 110 -37.56 -7.43 -1.81
N GLY A 111 -37.79 -6.12 -1.83
CA GLY A 111 -38.46 -5.39 -0.75
C GLY A 111 -37.73 -5.21 0.57
N LEU A 112 -37.42 -3.95 0.90
CA LEU A 112 -37.37 -3.40 2.24
C LEU A 112 -36.29 -3.96 3.22
N ASP A 113 -35.06 -4.09 2.79
CA ASP A 113 -33.97 -4.00 3.74
C ASP A 113 -33.42 -2.57 3.70
N GLU A 114 -33.89 -1.73 4.63
CA GLU A 114 -33.23 -0.47 4.96
C GLU A 114 -31.84 -0.85 5.45
N GLY A 115 -30.78 -0.48 4.72
CA GLY A 115 -29.40 -0.80 5.08
C GLY A 115 -29.12 -0.63 6.57
N LYS A 116 -28.22 -1.41 7.11
CA LYS A 116 -27.89 -1.47 8.55
C LYS A 116 -27.63 -0.09 9.18
N TYR A 117 -27.16 0.86 8.38
CA TYR A 117 -26.80 2.22 8.81
C TYR A 117 -27.64 3.28 8.04
N ARG A 118 -27.92 4.39 8.71
CA ARG A 118 -28.72 5.50 8.18
C ARG A 118 -27.89 6.78 8.06
N ASP A 119 -28.36 7.68 7.21
CA ASP A 119 -27.77 9.02 7.11
C ASP A 119 -27.74 9.72 8.48
N GLY A 120 -26.58 10.21 8.86
CA GLY A 120 -26.35 10.88 10.13
C GLY A 120 -25.89 9.97 11.28
N ASP A 121 -25.83 8.65 11.11
CA ASP A 121 -25.31 7.73 12.11
C ASP A 121 -23.83 7.97 12.40
N ILE A 122 -23.43 7.74 13.64
CA ILE A 122 -22.03 7.80 14.04
C ILE A 122 -21.45 6.39 13.94
N VAL A 123 -20.43 6.23 13.12
CA VAL A 123 -19.76 4.97 12.87
C VAL A 123 -18.28 5.04 13.26
N ARG A 124 -17.74 3.90 13.64
CA ARG A 124 -16.33 3.74 14.00
C ARG A 124 -15.68 2.80 13.01
N VAL A 125 -14.61 3.27 12.38
CA VAL A 125 -13.90 2.51 11.36
C VAL A 125 -12.42 2.45 11.67
N LEU A 126 -11.79 1.33 11.33
CA LEU A 126 -10.34 1.17 11.33
C LEU A 126 -9.88 1.02 9.89
N CYS A 127 -9.14 1.98 9.39
CA CYS A 127 -8.82 2.09 7.98
C CYS A 127 -7.41 2.62 7.74
N ILE A 128 -6.95 2.52 6.51
CA ILE A 128 -5.70 3.11 6.04
C ILE A 128 -6.01 4.25 5.08
N VAL A 129 -5.24 5.34 5.17
CA VAL A 129 -5.32 6.45 4.23
C VAL A 129 -4.62 6.06 2.92
N THR A 130 -5.36 6.06 1.81
CA THR A 130 -4.83 5.72 0.49
C THR A 130 -4.75 6.90 -0.46
N GLY A 131 -5.42 8.00 -0.12
CA GLY A 131 -5.37 9.22 -0.92
C GLY A 131 -5.78 10.45 -0.13
N LYS A 132 -5.21 11.59 -0.51
CA LYS A 132 -5.47 12.88 0.12
C LYS A 132 -5.55 13.99 -0.93
N LYS A 133 -6.69 14.68 -0.98
CA LYS A 133 -6.90 15.86 -1.82
C LYS A 133 -7.33 17.02 -0.93
N THR A 134 -6.65 18.14 -1.00
CA THR A 134 -6.98 19.34 -0.22
C THR A 134 -7.63 20.41 -1.09
N ARG A 135 -8.57 21.14 -0.53
CA ARG A 135 -9.25 22.26 -1.17
C ARG A 135 -9.33 23.45 -0.23
N ILE A 136 -9.07 24.64 -0.77
CA ILE A 136 -9.17 25.91 -0.02
C ILE A 136 -10.63 26.36 -0.03
N LEU A 137 -11.19 26.58 1.16
CA LEU A 137 -12.50 27.21 1.33
C LEU A 137 -12.33 28.72 1.48
N LYS A 138 -13.02 29.48 0.62
CA LYS A 138 -13.03 30.96 0.73
C LYS A 138 -13.47 31.34 2.15
N ARG A 139 -12.57 31.94 2.96
CA ARG A 139 -12.77 32.44 4.32
C ARG A 139 -12.81 31.40 5.47
N ARG A 140 -12.61 30.09 5.22
CA ARG A 140 -12.73 29.06 6.29
C ARG A 140 -11.52 28.16 6.44
N GLY A 141 -10.43 28.34 5.68
CA GLY A 141 -9.23 27.49 5.77
C GLY A 141 -9.24 26.34 4.78
N TYR A 142 -8.54 25.25 5.10
CA TYR A 142 -8.42 24.09 4.25
C TYR A 142 -9.42 23.00 4.67
N MET A 143 -10.00 22.35 3.68
CA MET A 143 -10.68 21.07 3.86
C MET A 143 -9.94 19.97 3.11
N ALA A 144 -10.11 18.74 3.49
CA ALA A 144 -9.54 17.61 2.82
C ALA A 144 -10.59 16.57 2.46
N PHE A 145 -10.37 15.93 1.31
CA PHE A 145 -11.01 14.71 0.88
C PHE A 145 -9.99 13.61 1.10
N ILE A 146 -10.28 12.68 1.96
CA ILE A 146 -9.39 11.59 2.35
C ILE A 146 -10.01 10.28 1.86
N THR A 147 -9.28 9.55 1.03
CA THR A 147 -9.70 8.20 0.64
C THR A 147 -9.23 7.23 1.71
N LEU A 148 -10.15 6.53 2.31
CA LEU A 148 -9.96 5.51 3.32
C LEU A 148 -10.19 4.13 2.71
N GLU A 149 -9.39 3.16 3.08
CA GLU A 149 -9.50 1.77 2.61
C GLU A 149 -9.36 0.84 3.82
N ASP A 150 -10.16 -0.22 3.84
CA ASP A 150 -10.00 -1.34 4.75
C ASP A 150 -9.86 -2.66 3.97
N THR A 151 -10.10 -3.80 4.61
CA THR A 151 -10.02 -5.11 3.95
C THR A 151 -11.24 -5.43 3.08
N SER A 152 -12.31 -4.66 3.20
CA SER A 152 -13.61 -4.89 2.56
C SER A 152 -13.89 -3.91 1.43
N GLY A 153 -13.48 -2.63 1.59
CA GLY A 153 -13.80 -1.60 0.60
C GLY A 153 -13.06 -0.29 0.80
N SER A 154 -13.52 0.74 0.09
CA SER A 154 -12.99 2.09 0.22
C SER A 154 -14.12 3.12 0.29
N ILE A 155 -13.91 4.18 1.07
CA ILE A 155 -14.86 5.28 1.25
C ILE A 155 -14.12 6.63 1.28
N GLU A 156 -14.78 7.69 0.84
CA GLU A 156 -14.25 9.04 0.93
C GLU A 156 -14.70 9.72 2.23
N MET A 157 -13.77 10.28 2.99
CA MET A 157 -14.04 11.06 4.19
C MET A 157 -13.80 12.54 3.92
N LEU A 158 -14.72 13.38 4.42
CA LEU A 158 -14.63 14.83 4.37
C LEU A 158 -14.16 15.40 5.69
N VAL A 159 -13.00 16.05 5.70
CA VAL A 159 -12.45 16.69 6.89
C VAL A 159 -12.51 18.21 6.75
N PHE A 160 -13.33 18.85 7.57
CA PHE A 160 -13.53 20.28 7.54
C PHE A 160 -12.60 21.03 8.51
N PRO A 161 -12.33 22.33 8.26
CA PRO A 161 -11.69 23.18 9.26
C PRO A 161 -12.62 23.36 10.49
N PRO A 162 -12.10 23.44 11.72
CA PRO A 162 -10.69 23.42 12.13
C PRO A 162 -10.10 22.02 12.32
N LEU A 163 -10.88 20.96 12.13
CA LEU A 163 -10.45 19.59 12.38
C LEU A 163 -9.26 19.19 11.50
N TYR A 164 -9.29 19.60 10.22
CA TYR A 164 -8.19 19.35 9.31
C TYR A 164 -6.87 20.00 9.79
N ASP A 165 -6.93 21.23 10.27
CA ASP A 165 -5.74 21.94 10.77
C ASP A 165 -5.13 21.26 12.01
N GLN A 166 -5.98 20.63 12.82
CA GLN A 166 -5.56 19.91 14.03
C GLN A 166 -4.92 18.56 13.73
N TYR A 167 -5.45 17.82 12.75
CA TYR A 167 -5.06 16.42 12.50
C TYR A 167 -4.35 16.19 11.16
N ARG A 168 -3.97 17.25 10.44
CA ARG A 168 -3.37 17.13 9.10
C ARG A 168 -2.16 16.20 9.01
N GLU A 169 -1.37 16.10 10.09
CA GLU A 169 -0.18 15.25 10.17
C GLU A 169 -0.51 13.76 10.28
N LEU A 170 -1.68 13.43 10.84
CA LEU A 170 -2.18 12.06 10.91
C LEU A 170 -2.86 11.63 9.61
N LEU A 171 -3.36 12.59 8.82
CA LEU A 171 -4.08 12.36 7.57
C LEU A 171 -3.12 12.28 6.37
N GLU A 172 -2.00 11.56 6.52
CA GLU A 172 -1.04 11.30 5.45
C GLU A 172 -1.22 9.89 4.89
N GLU A 173 -0.83 9.69 3.63
CA GLU A 173 -0.94 8.39 2.97
C GLU A 173 -0.19 7.29 3.72
N ASN A 174 -0.74 6.09 3.72
CA ASN A 174 -0.28 4.90 4.42
C ASN A 174 -0.38 4.95 5.97
N GLN A 175 -1.02 5.95 6.55
CA GLN A 175 -1.32 5.98 7.97
C GLN A 175 -2.55 5.10 8.29
N VAL A 176 -2.44 4.29 9.34
CA VAL A 176 -3.56 3.51 9.88
C VAL A 176 -4.25 4.35 10.93
N LEU A 177 -5.55 4.53 10.76
CA LEU A 177 -6.36 5.40 11.60
C LEU A 177 -7.57 4.66 12.18
N TYR A 178 -7.86 4.93 13.43
CA TYR A 178 -9.17 4.69 14.04
C TYR A 178 -9.95 5.99 14.02
N ILE A 179 -11.12 5.97 13.40
CA ILE A 179 -11.92 7.16 13.12
C ILE A 179 -13.34 6.94 13.66
N GLU A 180 -13.85 7.93 14.36
CA GLU A 180 -15.26 8.07 14.65
C GLU A 180 -15.80 9.21 13.79
N ALA A 181 -16.73 8.90 12.89
CA ALA A 181 -17.26 9.84 11.92
C ALA A 181 -18.78 9.75 11.79
N ARG A 182 -19.37 10.79 11.22
CA ARG A 182 -20.79 10.80 10.87
C ARG A 182 -20.95 10.35 9.44
N LEU A 183 -21.74 9.32 9.23
CA LEU A 183 -22.08 8.80 7.91
C LEU A 183 -22.98 9.80 7.17
N SER A 184 -22.69 10.04 5.92
CA SER A 184 -23.54 10.84 5.01
C SER A 184 -23.88 10.02 3.78
N ILE A 185 -25.14 9.61 3.71
CA ILE A 185 -25.68 8.82 2.59
C ILE A 185 -26.49 9.76 1.69
N ARG A 186 -26.12 9.82 0.41
CA ARG A 186 -26.86 10.54 -0.64
C ARG A 186 -27.16 9.58 -1.79
N GLU A 187 -28.11 9.92 -2.64
CA GLU A 187 -28.60 9.06 -3.74
C GLU A 187 -27.49 8.44 -4.62
N GLU A 188 -26.34 9.08 -4.75
CA GLU A 188 -25.23 8.59 -5.59
C GLU A 188 -23.89 8.45 -4.83
N ASP A 189 -23.84 8.72 -3.50
CA ASP A 189 -22.56 8.85 -2.83
C ASP A 189 -22.67 8.67 -1.31
N THR A 190 -21.88 7.77 -0.74
CA THR A 190 -21.77 7.56 0.70
C THR A 190 -20.42 8.06 1.19
N LYS A 191 -20.40 8.91 2.22
CA LYS A 191 -19.19 9.54 2.79
C LYS A 191 -19.20 9.55 4.30
N LEU A 192 -18.01 9.67 4.86
CA LEU A 192 -17.77 9.90 6.28
C LEU A 192 -17.44 11.36 6.57
#